data_190b32049d1f92e93338c9729821f73f
#
_entry.id   190b32049d1f92e93338c9729821f73f
#
_cell.length_a   1.000
_cell.length_b   1.000
_cell.length_c   1.000
_cell.angle_alpha   90.00
_cell.angle_beta   90.00
_cell.angle_gamma   90.00
#
_symmetry.space_group_name_H-M   'P 1'
#
loop_
_entity.id
_entity.type
_entity.pdbx_description
1 polymer ?
#
loop_
_entity_poly.entity_id
_entity_poly.type
_entity_poly.pdbx_seq_one_letter_code
_entity_poly.pdbx_strand_id
1 'polypeptide(L)'
;MQSRIKNIAIVCIFSIAPNVSSMHHEEGKVAAQGMVSSEVFDLAGEMDLHVEKYESCGAATGAKHFHPYGTLVYVLDGETSSIASGSYEPITKGNYWFEKSNWVHGGEDSNAPAVEADQCAKMLIIRVAKKGESPTVFVD
;
A
#
# COMPACT_ATOMS: atom_id res chain seq x y z
N MET A 1 -74.50 -24.17 16.04
CA MET A 1 -73.49 -23.06 16.24
C MET A 1 -72.42 -23.22 15.22
N GLN A 2 -72.46 -22.44 14.13
CA GLN A 2 -71.50 -22.52 13.03
C GLN A 2 -70.45 -21.38 13.24
N SER A 3 -69.21 -21.77 13.45
CA SER A 3 -68.09 -20.86 13.52
C SER A 3 -67.61 -20.56 12.11
N ARG A 4 -67.68 -19.27 11.72
CA ARG A 4 -67.09 -18.76 10.44
C ARG A 4 -65.67 -18.47 10.60
N ILE A 5 -64.83 -19.24 9.94
CA ILE A 5 -63.39 -18.95 9.80
C ILE A 5 -63.21 -17.86 8.72
N LYS A 6 -62.70 -16.69 9.10
CA LYS A 6 -62.34 -15.62 8.17
C LYS A 6 -60.94 -15.90 7.59
N ASN A 7 -60.92 -16.15 6.30
CA ASN A 7 -59.63 -16.22 5.57
C ASN A 7 -59.01 -14.82 5.46
N ILE A 8 -57.84 -14.66 6.06
CA ILE A 8 -57.00 -13.48 5.90
C ILE A 8 -56.02 -13.80 4.75
N ALA A 9 -56.19 -13.13 3.63
CA ALA A 9 -55.24 -13.19 2.53
C ALA A 9 -54.06 -12.29 2.85
N ILE A 10 -52.88 -12.89 3.04
CA ILE A 10 -51.63 -12.15 3.17
C ILE A 10 -51.13 -11.86 1.76
N VAL A 11 -51.19 -10.59 1.37
CA VAL A 11 -50.57 -10.10 0.14
C VAL A 11 -49.07 -9.87 0.41
N CYS A 12 -48.22 -10.76 -0.07
CA CYS A 12 -46.80 -10.55 -0.08
C CYS A 12 -46.45 -9.56 -1.21
N ILE A 13 -46.13 -8.33 -0.85
CA ILE A 13 -45.57 -7.34 -1.77
C ILE A 13 -44.08 -7.66 -1.93
N PHE A 14 -43.73 -8.27 -3.04
CA PHE A 14 -42.33 -8.39 -3.44
C PHE A 14 -41.83 -7.02 -3.90
N SER A 15 -41.05 -6.35 -3.03
CA SER A 15 -40.27 -5.18 -3.42
C SER A 15 -39.11 -5.65 -4.28
N ILE A 16 -39.21 -5.43 -5.56
CA ILE A 16 -38.09 -5.60 -6.50
C ILE A 16 -37.18 -4.36 -6.30
N ALA A 17 -36.12 -4.52 -5.52
CA ALA A 17 -35.06 -3.54 -5.48
C ALA A 17 -34.33 -3.53 -6.83
N PRO A 18 -34.10 -2.36 -7.47
CA PRO A 18 -33.29 -2.33 -8.67
C PRO A 18 -31.84 -2.69 -8.29
N ASN A 19 -31.32 -3.75 -8.90
CA ASN A 19 -29.90 -4.04 -8.91
C ASN A 19 -29.18 -2.86 -9.60
N VAL A 20 -28.67 -1.96 -8.79
CA VAL A 20 -27.66 -1.00 -9.28
C VAL A 20 -26.40 -1.81 -9.46
N SER A 21 -26.19 -2.33 -10.66
CA SER A 21 -24.89 -2.80 -11.11
C SER A 21 -23.93 -1.61 -11.04
N SER A 22 -23.16 -1.57 -9.97
CA SER A 22 -21.99 -0.72 -9.90
C SER A 22 -21.06 -1.17 -11.05
N MET A 23 -21.08 -0.44 -12.15
CA MET A 23 -20.04 -0.51 -13.16
C MET A 23 -18.76 -0.02 -12.46
N HIS A 24 -17.99 -0.96 -11.92
CA HIS A 24 -16.60 -0.70 -11.68
C HIS A 24 -15.94 -0.46 -13.05
N HIS A 25 -15.74 0.80 -13.40
CA HIS A 25 -14.73 1.16 -14.36
C HIS A 25 -13.43 0.54 -13.81
N GLU A 26 -12.93 -0.49 -14.48
CA GLU A 26 -11.51 -0.81 -14.43
C GLU A 26 -10.80 0.36 -15.13
N GLU A 27 -10.59 1.44 -14.39
CA GLU A 27 -9.56 2.40 -14.75
C GLU A 27 -8.26 1.60 -14.80
N GLY A 28 -7.57 1.69 -15.94
CA GLY A 28 -6.38 0.92 -16.22
C GLY A 28 -5.47 0.93 -15.01
N LYS A 29 -5.07 -0.24 -14.54
CA LYS A 29 -4.13 -0.40 -13.43
C LYS A 29 -2.87 0.36 -13.77
N VAL A 30 -2.82 1.63 -13.35
CA VAL A 30 -1.54 2.30 -13.13
C VAL A 30 -0.78 1.36 -12.21
N ALA A 31 0.39 0.92 -12.63
CA ALA A 31 1.24 0.02 -11.89
C ALA A 31 1.26 0.47 -10.43
N ALA A 32 0.68 -0.34 -9.57
CA ALA A 32 0.37 0.09 -8.22
C ALA A 32 1.67 0.17 -7.43
N GLN A 33 2.19 1.36 -7.28
CA GLN A 33 2.94 1.63 -6.06
C GLN A 33 1.90 1.54 -4.94
N GLY A 34 1.76 0.37 -4.37
CA GLY A 34 0.71 0.10 -3.41
C GLY A 34 1.24 -0.57 -2.18
N MET A 35 0.90 0.01 -1.06
CA MET A 35 0.89 -0.70 0.19
C MET A 35 -0.12 -1.86 0.07
N VAL A 36 0.37 -3.09 0.15
CA VAL A 36 -0.46 -4.31 0.11
C VAL A 36 -1.05 -4.59 1.48
N SER A 37 -0.27 -4.39 2.54
CA SER A 37 -0.72 -4.52 3.93
C SER A 37 0.14 -3.67 4.86
N SER A 38 -0.42 -3.30 5.99
CA SER A 38 0.28 -2.59 7.06
C SER A 38 -0.15 -3.15 8.41
N GLU A 39 0.81 -3.36 9.28
CA GLU A 39 0.63 -3.72 10.68
C GLU A 39 1.41 -2.74 11.54
N VAL A 40 0.83 -2.33 12.67
CA VAL A 40 1.46 -1.41 13.62
C VAL A 40 1.57 -2.10 14.97
N PHE A 41 2.77 -2.13 15.50
CA PHE A 41 3.09 -2.73 16.80
C PHE A 41 3.51 -1.65 17.77
N ASP A 42 2.90 -1.64 18.94
CA ASP A 42 3.30 -0.78 20.05
C ASP A 42 4.72 -1.18 20.53
N LEU A 43 5.66 -0.30 20.34
CA LEU A 43 6.95 -0.38 21.03
C LEU A 43 6.81 0.31 22.39
N ALA A 44 7.39 -0.23 23.42
CA ALA A 44 7.36 0.38 24.74
C ALA A 44 7.74 1.86 24.69
N GLY A 45 6.96 2.74 25.34
CA GLY A 45 7.14 4.19 25.33
C GLY A 45 6.24 4.91 24.33
N GLU A 46 6.81 5.89 23.63
CA GLU A 46 6.06 6.78 22.72
C GLU A 46 6.23 6.41 21.23
N MET A 47 6.66 5.19 20.94
CA MET A 47 7.00 4.77 19.58
C MET A 47 6.13 3.62 19.12
N ASP A 48 5.90 3.58 17.81
CA ASP A 48 5.26 2.49 17.07
C ASP A 48 6.22 1.91 16.03
N LEU A 49 6.14 0.60 15.81
CA LEU A 49 6.80 -0.09 14.70
C LEU A 49 5.76 -0.35 13.61
N HIS A 50 6.01 0.19 12.44
CA HIS A 50 5.22 -0.04 11.23
C HIS A 50 5.90 -1.13 10.40
N VAL A 51 5.16 -2.18 10.08
CA VAL A 51 5.60 -3.28 9.20
C VAL A 51 4.66 -3.32 8.01
N GLU A 52 5.17 -3.00 6.84
CA GLU A 52 4.37 -2.78 5.64
C GLU A 52 4.87 -3.63 4.49
N LYS A 53 3.94 -4.23 3.74
CA LYS A 53 4.25 -4.91 2.49
C LYS A 53 3.87 -4.00 1.33
N TYR A 54 4.80 -3.86 0.42
CA TYR A 54 4.63 -3.09 -0.82
C TYR A 54 4.86 -3.97 -2.04
N GLU A 55 4.15 -3.66 -3.09
CA GLU A 55 4.43 -4.15 -4.44
C GLU A 55 4.60 -2.94 -5.37
N SER A 56 5.71 -2.90 -6.09
CA SER A 56 6.03 -1.85 -7.04
C SER A 56 6.38 -2.49 -8.37
N CYS A 57 5.76 -2.04 -9.45
CA CYS A 57 6.05 -2.49 -10.81
C CYS A 57 6.45 -1.31 -11.68
N GLY A 58 7.42 -1.52 -12.54
CA GLY A 58 7.92 -0.49 -13.44
C GLY A 58 8.68 0.65 -12.73
N ALA A 59 8.95 1.70 -13.46
CA ALA A 59 9.64 2.90 -12.98
C ALA A 59 8.71 3.80 -12.15
N ALA A 60 8.15 3.28 -11.07
CA ALA A 60 7.32 4.10 -10.21
C ALA A 60 8.21 4.97 -9.31
N THR A 61 8.28 6.25 -9.62
CA THR A 61 8.91 7.25 -8.75
C THR A 61 7.90 7.63 -7.66
N GLY A 62 8.18 7.27 -6.41
CA GLY A 62 7.40 7.76 -5.27
C GLY A 62 7.50 9.27 -5.14
N ALA A 63 6.52 9.91 -4.50
CA ALA A 63 6.62 11.32 -4.18
C ALA A 63 7.87 11.59 -3.32
N LYS A 64 8.45 12.77 -3.46
CA LYS A 64 9.62 13.18 -2.70
C LYS A 64 9.30 13.21 -1.21
N HIS A 65 10.10 12.54 -0.40
CA HIS A 65 9.82 12.37 1.01
C HIS A 65 11.07 12.05 1.84
N PHE A 66 10.89 12.00 3.16
CA PHE A 66 11.89 11.47 4.09
C PHE A 66 11.22 10.70 5.23
N HIS A 67 12.02 9.96 5.97
CA HIS A 67 11.61 9.27 7.19
C HIS A 67 12.27 9.91 8.41
N PRO A 68 11.49 10.38 9.42
CA PRO A 68 12.06 10.98 10.64
C PRO A 68 13.01 10.05 11.38
N TYR A 69 12.70 8.77 11.36
CA TYR A 69 13.51 7.70 11.95
C TYR A 69 13.98 6.74 10.90
N GLY A 70 14.90 6.40 10.45
CA GLY A 70 15.31 5.51 9.34
C GLY A 70 14.32 4.40 9.00
N THR A 71 14.49 3.86 7.82
CA THR A 71 13.63 2.82 7.25
C THR A 71 14.49 1.65 6.80
N LEU A 72 14.13 0.43 7.18
CA LEU A 72 14.68 -0.79 6.62
C LEU A 72 13.76 -1.28 5.50
N VAL A 73 14.31 -1.51 4.32
CA VAL A 73 13.61 -2.11 3.18
C VAL A 73 14.25 -3.44 2.83
N TYR A 74 13.46 -4.50 2.80
CA TYR A 74 13.89 -5.86 2.47
C TYR A 74 13.15 -6.37 1.24
N VAL A 75 13.84 -6.89 0.23
CA VAL A 75 13.24 -7.43 -0.99
C VAL A 75 12.78 -8.86 -0.76
N LEU A 76 11.46 -9.05 -0.74
CA LEU A 76 10.82 -10.35 -0.57
C LEU A 76 10.82 -11.17 -1.86
N ASP A 77 10.63 -10.50 -3.01
CA ASP A 77 10.57 -11.13 -4.32
C ASP A 77 10.85 -10.11 -5.42
N GLY A 78 11.35 -10.58 -6.58
CA GLY A 78 11.70 -9.72 -7.69
C GLY A 78 13.00 -8.94 -7.50
N GLU A 79 13.08 -7.81 -8.18
CA GLU A 79 14.24 -6.92 -8.21
C GLU A 79 13.79 -5.46 -8.23
N THR A 80 14.51 -4.62 -7.55
CA THR A 80 14.32 -3.16 -7.54
C THR A 80 15.65 -2.44 -7.53
N SER A 81 15.63 -1.14 -7.80
CA SER A 81 16.77 -0.26 -7.60
C SER A 81 16.28 1.05 -6.97
N SER A 82 17.08 1.61 -6.08
CA SER A 82 16.74 2.88 -5.43
C SER A 82 18.02 3.59 -5.02
N ILE A 83 18.12 4.88 -5.31
CA ILE A 83 19.23 5.70 -4.82
C ILE A 83 19.30 5.69 -3.30
N ALA A 84 18.18 5.42 -2.63
CA ALA A 84 18.12 5.27 -1.19
C ALA A 84 18.98 4.12 -0.65
N SER A 85 19.35 3.16 -1.50
CA SER A 85 20.34 2.14 -1.15
C SER A 85 21.80 2.62 -1.21
N GLY A 86 22.04 3.84 -1.72
CA GLY A 86 23.37 4.42 -1.94
C GLY A 86 23.87 4.33 -3.39
N SER A 87 23.19 3.54 -4.23
CA SER A 87 23.47 3.42 -5.67
C SER A 87 22.23 2.91 -6.38
N TYR A 88 22.24 2.94 -7.72
CA TYR A 88 21.19 2.32 -8.54
C TYR A 88 21.49 0.86 -8.92
N GLU A 89 22.43 0.22 -8.22
CA GLU A 89 22.67 -1.20 -8.45
C GLU A 89 21.42 -2.03 -8.11
N PRO A 90 21.11 -3.06 -8.89
CA PRO A 90 19.97 -3.91 -8.65
C PRO A 90 20.00 -4.57 -7.27
N ILE A 91 18.88 -4.50 -6.58
CA ILE A 91 18.67 -5.15 -5.28
C ILE A 91 17.68 -6.27 -5.49
N THR A 92 18.17 -7.50 -5.39
CA THR A 92 17.39 -8.71 -5.64
C THR A 92 16.83 -9.30 -4.37
N LYS A 93 15.93 -10.26 -4.51
CA LYS A 93 15.34 -11.05 -3.43
C LYS A 93 16.37 -11.49 -2.39
N GLY A 94 16.04 -11.28 -1.12
CA GLY A 94 16.88 -11.65 0.03
C GLY A 94 17.86 -10.55 0.47
N ASN A 95 17.94 -9.48 -0.30
CA ASN A 95 18.78 -8.32 0.03
C ASN A 95 17.94 -7.20 0.65
N TYR A 96 18.62 -6.23 1.27
CA TYR A 96 18.00 -5.09 1.93
C TYR A 96 18.87 -3.85 1.85
N TRP A 97 18.27 -2.70 2.13
CA TRP A 97 18.99 -1.45 2.39
C TRP A 97 18.36 -0.69 3.54
N PHE A 98 19.07 0.30 4.02
CA PHE A 98 18.62 1.17 5.09
C PHE A 98 18.62 2.64 4.63
N GLU A 99 17.47 3.26 4.70
CA GLU A 99 17.26 4.68 4.44
C GLU A 99 17.51 5.48 5.72
N LYS A 100 18.46 6.41 5.66
CA LYS A 100 18.85 7.18 6.83
C LYS A 100 17.75 8.13 7.27
N SER A 101 17.67 8.38 8.57
CA SER A 101 16.76 9.38 9.15
C SER A 101 16.94 10.74 8.47
N ASN A 102 15.82 11.40 8.17
CA ASN A 102 15.75 12.74 7.57
C ASN A 102 16.42 12.87 6.20
N TRP A 103 16.76 11.77 5.55
CA TRP A 103 17.30 11.83 4.21
C TRP A 103 16.15 11.91 3.19
N VAL A 104 16.13 13.02 2.43
CA VAL A 104 15.10 13.24 1.40
C VAL A 104 15.43 12.42 0.17
N HIS A 105 14.49 11.63 -0.29
CA HIS A 105 14.58 10.78 -1.48
C HIS A 105 13.20 10.66 -2.18
N GLY A 106 13.15 9.91 -3.28
CA GLY A 106 11.97 9.87 -4.15
C GLY A 106 11.88 11.11 -5.05
N GLY A 107 10.78 11.22 -5.77
CA GLY A 107 10.62 12.21 -6.83
C GLY A 107 11.21 11.75 -8.15
N GLU A 108 11.14 12.59 -9.16
CA GLU A 108 11.74 12.34 -10.46
C GLU A 108 13.27 12.39 -10.35
N ASP A 109 13.95 11.36 -10.84
CA ASP A 109 15.39 11.33 -10.98
C ASP A 109 15.76 10.89 -12.41
N SER A 110 16.33 11.80 -13.16
CA SER A 110 16.77 11.57 -14.53
C SER A 110 17.93 10.55 -14.65
N ASN A 111 18.58 10.23 -13.53
CA ASN A 111 19.64 9.23 -13.50
C ASN A 111 19.14 7.83 -13.11
N ALA A 112 17.87 7.71 -12.76
CA ALA A 112 17.29 6.41 -12.46
C ALA A 112 17.32 5.51 -13.71
N PRO A 113 17.71 4.23 -13.58
CA PRO A 113 17.67 3.32 -14.70
C PRO A 113 16.25 3.11 -15.21
N ALA A 114 16.11 2.89 -16.51
CA ALA A 114 14.83 2.45 -17.05
C ALA A 114 14.45 1.09 -16.45
N VAL A 115 13.20 0.98 -16.03
CA VAL A 115 12.64 -0.26 -15.49
C VAL A 115 11.47 -0.66 -16.39
N GLU A 116 11.42 -1.92 -16.81
CA GLU A 116 10.33 -2.42 -17.63
C GLU A 116 9.02 -2.40 -16.84
N ALA A 117 7.89 -2.13 -17.52
CA ALA A 117 6.60 -1.94 -16.86
C ALA A 117 6.10 -3.19 -16.12
N ASP A 118 6.54 -4.37 -16.51
CA ASP A 118 6.20 -5.66 -15.90
C ASP A 118 7.25 -6.15 -14.88
N GLN A 119 8.34 -5.43 -14.73
CA GLN A 119 9.32 -5.71 -13.68
C GLN A 119 8.78 -5.27 -12.33
N CYS A 120 8.45 -6.24 -11.49
CA CYS A 120 7.86 -6.01 -10.17
C CYS A 120 8.81 -6.43 -9.05
N ALA A 121 8.75 -5.70 -7.94
CA ALA A 121 9.38 -6.08 -6.69
C ALA A 121 8.35 -6.09 -5.55
N LYS A 122 8.44 -7.10 -4.69
CA LYS A 122 7.72 -7.16 -3.42
C LYS A 122 8.67 -6.86 -2.29
N MET A 123 8.30 -5.95 -1.44
CA MET A 123 9.16 -5.44 -0.38
C MET A 123 8.47 -5.50 0.97
N LEU A 124 9.27 -5.76 2.00
CA LEU A 124 8.90 -5.54 3.40
C LEU A 124 9.59 -4.25 3.85
N ILE A 125 8.81 -3.29 4.29
CA ILE A 125 9.27 -1.99 4.76
C ILE A 125 9.01 -1.90 6.26
N ILE A 126 10.06 -1.64 7.02
CA ILE A 126 10.01 -1.56 8.48
C ILE A 126 10.43 -0.17 8.90
N ARG A 127 9.53 0.53 9.59
CA ARG A 127 9.70 1.93 10.01
C ARG A 127 9.34 2.10 11.47
N VAL A 128 9.95 3.09 12.10
CA VAL A 128 9.59 3.52 13.46
C VAL A 128 9.02 4.93 13.36
N ALA A 129 7.97 5.22 14.11
CA ALA A 129 7.41 6.55 14.26
C ALA A 129 7.00 6.81 15.70
N LYS A 130 6.82 8.06 16.08
CA LYS A 130 6.11 8.37 17.32
C LYS A 130 4.65 8.00 17.20
N LYS A 131 4.04 7.60 18.30
CA LYS A 131 2.61 7.27 18.35
C LYS A 131 1.76 8.39 17.75
N GLY A 132 0.93 8.03 16.76
CA GLY A 132 0.06 8.97 16.08
C GLY A 132 0.73 9.84 15.02
N GLU A 133 2.04 9.71 14.80
CA GLU A 133 2.74 10.39 13.70
C GLU A 133 2.93 9.46 12.49
N SER A 134 3.02 10.05 11.31
CA SER A 134 3.34 9.31 10.10
C SER A 134 4.82 8.92 10.07
N PRO A 135 5.18 7.67 9.71
CA PRO A 135 6.57 7.30 9.49
C PRO A 135 7.18 7.91 8.22
N THR A 136 6.39 8.62 7.41
CA THR A 136 6.80 9.26 6.17
C THR A 136 6.31 10.70 6.13
N VAL A 137 7.20 11.63 5.78
CA VAL A 137 6.90 13.06 5.60
C VAL A 137 7.18 13.42 4.15
N PHE A 138 6.13 13.84 3.45
CA PHE A 138 6.26 14.31 2.07
C PHE A 138 6.77 15.75 2.04
N VAL A 139 7.56 16.06 1.03
CA VAL A 139 8.13 17.40 0.79
C VAL A 139 7.85 17.84 -0.64
N ASP A 140 7.70 19.14 -0.83
CA ASP A 140 7.45 19.77 -2.12
C ASP A 140 8.74 19.83 -2.99
#